data_5f0ffbf630b1b4adbc24b7bddc056bbb
#
_entry.id   5f0ffbf630b1b4adbc24b7bddc056bbb
#
_cell.length_a   1.000
_cell.length_b   1.000
_cell.length_c   1.000
_cell.angle_alpha   90.00
_cell.angle_beta   90.00
_cell.angle_gamma   90.00
#
_symmetry.space_group_name_H-M   'P 1'
#
loop_
_entity.id
_entity.type
_entity.pdbx_description
1 polymer ?
#
loop_
_entity_poly.entity_id
_entity_poly.type
_entity_poly.pdbx_seq_one_letter_code
_entity_poly.pdbx_strand_id
1 'polypeptide(L)'
;MLLQRCVHESARLHPSSPVARRRAECPLTLATDEAVERGELVTIDLLGANRDEKIFGPDAAQFNPYRQTDKGSSPYGLSFGLGMHACIGRTLAAGVTPKPDSNPLDHQYGTITLIASALLEHGARPDPAKPPKMDEKTERPNWGYYPVILDTPQS
;
A
#
# COMPACT_ATOMS: atom_id res chain seq x y z
N MET A 1 15.37 3.38 -7.62
CA MET A 1 14.14 4.23 -7.69
C MET A 1 12.91 3.48 -8.20
N LEU A 2 13.01 2.67 -9.27
CA LEU A 2 11.84 1.90 -9.76
C LEU A 2 11.24 0.98 -8.70
N LEU A 3 12.06 0.19 -8.00
CA LEU A 3 11.59 -0.73 -6.96
C LEU A 3 10.79 -0.01 -5.86
N GLN A 4 11.24 1.19 -5.43
CA GLN A 4 10.48 2.01 -4.47
C GLN A 4 9.10 2.40 -5.01
N ARG A 5 8.99 2.75 -6.29
CA ARG A 5 7.70 3.04 -6.94
C ARG A 5 6.82 1.79 -7.03
N CYS A 6 7.41 0.64 -7.32
CA CYS A 6 6.69 -0.64 -7.30
C CYS A 6 6.13 -0.96 -5.90
N VAL A 7 6.90 -0.72 -4.85
CA VAL A 7 6.45 -0.90 -3.46
C VAL A 7 5.30 0.05 -3.11
N HIS A 8 5.38 1.32 -3.51
CA HIS A 8 4.32 2.29 -3.28
C HIS A 8 3.03 1.88 -3.99
N GLU A 9 3.11 1.51 -5.27
CA GLU A 9 1.95 1.10 -6.06
C GLU A 9 1.34 -0.22 -5.55
N SER A 10 2.19 -1.17 -5.14
CA SER A 10 1.73 -2.39 -4.49
C SER A 10 1.00 -2.08 -3.18
N ALA A 11 1.54 -1.20 -2.33
CA ALA A 11 0.88 -0.79 -1.10
C ALA A 11 -0.46 -0.09 -1.35
N ARG A 12 -0.59 0.70 -2.43
CA ARG A 12 -1.84 1.34 -2.83
C ARG A 12 -2.89 0.30 -3.20
N LEU A 13 -2.54 -0.67 -4.04
CA LEU A 13 -3.47 -1.68 -4.54
C LEU A 13 -3.80 -2.76 -3.52
N HIS A 14 -2.88 -3.01 -2.58
CA HIS A 14 -2.99 -4.09 -1.60
C HIS A 14 -2.70 -3.57 -0.18
N PRO A 15 -3.54 -2.66 0.36
CA PRO A 15 -3.34 -2.14 1.70
C PRO A 15 -3.45 -3.27 2.73
N SER A 16 -2.58 -3.26 3.73
CA SER A 16 -2.60 -4.25 4.82
C SER A 16 -3.89 -4.19 5.65
N SER A 17 -4.58 -3.05 5.63
CA SER A 17 -5.92 -2.87 6.19
C SER A 17 -6.81 -2.31 5.10
N PRO A 18 -7.72 -3.10 4.50
CA PRO A 18 -8.59 -2.64 3.41
C PRO A 18 -9.64 -1.65 3.89
N VAL A 19 -9.94 -1.63 5.18
CA VAL A 19 -10.90 -0.73 5.80
C VAL A 19 -10.34 -0.07 7.06
N ALA A 20 -10.85 1.12 7.38
CA ALA A 20 -10.65 1.76 8.68
C ALA A 20 -12.02 1.95 9.35
N ARG A 21 -12.10 1.64 10.65
CA ARG A 21 -13.34 1.77 11.42
C ARG A 21 -13.20 2.91 12.42
N ARG A 22 -14.24 3.73 12.54
CA ARG A 22 -14.31 4.84 13.48
C ARG A 22 -15.65 4.82 14.19
N ARG A 23 -15.65 5.09 15.50
CA ARG A 23 -16.87 5.29 16.27
C ARG A 23 -17.11 6.78 16.44
N ALA A 24 -18.30 7.23 16.11
CA ALA A 24 -18.68 8.64 16.25
C ALA A 24 -18.76 9.03 17.74
N GLU A 25 -18.00 10.02 18.14
CA GLU A 25 -18.02 10.56 19.52
C GLU A 25 -19.17 11.57 19.74
N CYS A 26 -19.66 12.16 18.65
CA CYS A 26 -20.80 13.06 18.61
C CYS A 26 -21.58 12.86 17.32
N PRO A 27 -22.86 13.28 17.25
CA PRO A 27 -23.59 13.30 15.99
C PRO A 27 -22.85 14.14 14.95
N LEU A 28 -22.81 13.68 13.70
CA LEU A 28 -22.20 14.38 12.57
C LEU A 28 -22.93 14.05 11.27
N THR A 29 -22.76 14.88 10.27
CA THR A 29 -23.24 14.63 8.92
C THR A 29 -22.06 14.41 8.00
N LEU A 30 -22.08 13.34 7.23
CA LEU A 30 -21.06 13.05 6.23
C LEU A 30 -21.21 13.97 5.00
N ALA A 31 -20.18 14.04 4.18
CA ALA A 31 -20.23 14.78 2.90
C ALA A 31 -21.26 14.20 1.90
N THR A 32 -21.79 13.02 2.17
CA THR A 32 -22.87 12.35 1.44
C THR A 32 -24.27 12.70 1.97
N ASP A 33 -24.37 13.67 2.87
CA ASP A 33 -25.58 14.08 3.60
C ASP A 33 -26.16 12.98 4.53
N GLU A 34 -25.44 11.89 4.75
CA GLU A 34 -25.83 10.87 5.74
C GLU A 34 -25.56 11.36 7.15
N ALA A 35 -26.56 11.23 8.01
CA ALA A 35 -26.44 11.50 9.44
C ALA A 35 -25.82 10.28 10.13
N VAL A 36 -24.87 10.53 11.03
CA VAL A 36 -24.25 9.51 11.89
C VAL A 36 -24.47 9.91 13.33
N GLU A 37 -25.10 9.04 14.09
CA GLU A 37 -25.39 9.28 15.51
C GLU A 37 -24.19 8.95 16.40
N ARG A 38 -24.19 9.52 17.60
CA ARG A 38 -23.16 9.22 18.61
C ARG A 38 -23.14 7.71 18.92
N GLY A 39 -21.95 7.11 18.87
CA GLY A 39 -21.73 5.69 19.15
C GLY A 39 -21.82 4.79 17.92
N GLU A 40 -22.30 5.29 16.79
CA GLU A 40 -22.34 4.52 15.55
C GLU A 40 -20.94 4.24 15.00
N LEU A 41 -20.83 3.11 14.31
CA LEU A 41 -19.58 2.66 13.69
C LEU A 41 -19.56 3.00 12.22
N VAL A 42 -18.66 3.90 11.84
CA VAL A 42 -18.40 4.25 10.43
C VAL A 42 -17.26 3.40 9.90
N THR A 43 -17.48 2.72 8.79
CA THR A 43 -16.44 1.96 8.07
C THR A 43 -16.01 2.73 6.83
N ILE A 44 -14.72 3.01 6.73
CA ILE A 44 -14.11 3.73 5.61
C ILE A 44 -13.46 2.68 4.71
N ASP A 45 -13.90 2.59 3.46
CA ASP A 45 -13.31 1.70 2.45
C ASP A 45 -12.00 2.31 1.91
N LEU A 46 -10.88 1.89 2.49
CA LEU A 46 -9.54 2.34 2.06
C LEU A 46 -9.13 1.71 0.72
N LEU A 47 -9.57 0.48 0.47
CA LEU A 47 -9.26 -0.23 -0.77
C LEU A 47 -9.97 0.41 -1.95
N GLY A 48 -11.26 0.71 -1.81
CA GLY A 48 -12.05 1.41 -2.82
C GLY A 48 -11.51 2.81 -3.07
N ALA A 49 -11.22 3.59 -2.02
CA ALA A 49 -10.63 4.92 -2.14
C ALA A 49 -9.26 4.91 -2.86
N ASN A 50 -8.44 3.88 -2.63
CA ASN A 50 -7.16 3.73 -3.31
C ASN A 50 -7.31 3.35 -4.81
N ARG A 51 -8.50 3.00 -5.27
CA ARG A 51 -8.83 2.65 -6.65
C ARG A 51 -9.80 3.63 -7.29
N ASP A 52 -10.00 4.79 -6.69
CA ASP A 52 -10.85 5.84 -7.25
C ASP A 52 -10.21 6.45 -8.49
N GLU A 53 -10.89 6.30 -9.63
CA GLU A 53 -10.44 6.82 -10.92
C GLU A 53 -10.35 8.35 -10.95
N LYS A 54 -11.12 9.04 -10.13
CA LYS A 54 -11.05 10.51 -10.01
C LYS A 54 -9.74 10.98 -9.42
N ILE A 55 -9.09 10.13 -8.61
CA ILE A 55 -7.83 10.46 -7.90
C ILE A 55 -6.64 9.83 -8.62
N PHE A 56 -6.77 8.58 -9.08
CA PHE A 56 -5.67 7.79 -9.61
C PHE A 56 -5.74 7.54 -11.12
N GLY A 57 -6.74 8.10 -11.80
CA GLY A 57 -6.92 7.97 -13.25
C GLY A 57 -7.64 6.68 -13.68
N PRO A 58 -7.95 6.53 -14.98
CA PRO A 58 -8.79 5.45 -15.50
C PRO A 58 -8.19 4.06 -15.34
N ASP A 59 -6.89 3.96 -15.09
CA ASP A 59 -6.17 2.72 -14.78
C ASP A 59 -5.97 2.51 -13.26
N ALA A 60 -6.77 3.17 -12.42
CA ALA A 60 -6.63 3.15 -10.96
C ALA A 60 -6.58 1.75 -10.34
N ALA A 61 -7.26 0.77 -10.92
CA ALA A 61 -7.23 -0.63 -10.45
C ALA A 61 -6.04 -1.44 -10.98
N GLN A 62 -5.23 -0.88 -11.89
CA GLN A 62 -4.10 -1.56 -12.51
C GLN A 62 -2.78 -1.18 -11.84
N PHE A 63 -1.82 -2.10 -11.83
CA PHE A 63 -0.48 -1.84 -11.33
C PHE A 63 0.33 -0.99 -12.31
N ASN A 64 0.66 0.24 -11.89
CA ASN A 64 1.43 1.19 -12.69
C ASN A 64 2.45 1.94 -11.81
N PRO A 65 3.71 1.49 -11.71
CA PRO A 65 4.72 2.13 -10.88
C PRO A 65 5.17 3.52 -11.40
N TYR A 66 4.74 3.88 -12.59
CA TYR A 66 4.99 5.21 -13.19
C TYR A 66 3.82 6.18 -13.02
N ARG A 67 2.79 5.77 -12.28
CA ARG A 67 1.62 6.61 -12.00
C ARG A 67 2.04 7.96 -11.46
N GLN A 68 1.49 8.99 -12.05
CA GLN A 68 1.58 10.34 -11.51
C GLN A 68 0.36 10.56 -10.61
N THR A 69 0.60 11.08 -9.43
CA THR A 69 -0.47 11.48 -8.50
C THR A 69 -0.52 13.00 -8.43
N ASP A 70 -1.71 13.56 -8.26
CA ASP A 70 -1.89 14.99 -8.09
C ASP A 70 -1.16 15.50 -6.85
N LYS A 71 -0.85 16.81 -6.84
CA LYS A 71 -0.25 17.47 -5.68
C LYS A 71 -1.11 17.25 -4.44
N GLY A 72 -0.53 16.63 -3.43
CA GLY A 72 -1.20 16.33 -2.16
C GLY A 72 -1.68 14.89 -2.02
N SER A 73 -1.75 14.14 -3.11
CA SER A 73 -2.05 12.70 -3.04
C SER A 73 -0.79 11.90 -2.77
N SER A 74 -0.92 10.89 -1.90
CA SER A 74 0.18 9.98 -1.60
C SER A 74 0.29 8.90 -2.69
N PRO A 75 1.50 8.50 -3.14
CA PRO A 75 1.66 7.44 -4.14
C PRO A 75 1.18 6.06 -3.67
N TYR A 76 1.02 5.86 -2.36
CA TYR A 76 0.44 4.66 -1.76
C TYR A 76 -1.01 4.88 -1.27
N GLY A 77 -1.65 5.98 -1.69
CA GLY A 77 -3.02 6.33 -1.30
C GLY A 77 -3.20 6.43 0.21
N LEU A 78 -4.25 5.83 0.72
CA LEU A 78 -4.62 5.82 2.14
C LEU A 78 -4.08 4.60 2.91
N SER A 79 -3.18 3.81 2.34
CA SER A 79 -2.69 2.55 2.94
C SER A 79 -2.01 2.72 4.28
N PHE A 80 -1.50 3.90 4.56
CA PHE A 80 -0.91 4.28 5.85
C PHE A 80 -1.78 5.24 6.67
N GLY A 81 -3.06 5.34 6.34
CA GLY A 81 -3.99 6.28 6.98
C GLY A 81 -3.71 7.74 6.66
N LEU A 82 -4.44 8.64 7.30
CA LEU A 82 -4.37 10.08 7.07
C LEU A 82 -4.60 10.88 8.38
N GLY A 83 -4.07 12.12 8.42
CA GLY A 83 -4.26 13.03 9.55
C GLY A 83 -3.68 12.48 10.84
N MET A 84 -4.40 12.65 11.95
CA MET A 84 -3.98 12.17 13.28
C MET A 84 -3.91 10.65 13.39
N HIS A 85 -4.49 9.92 12.46
CA HIS A 85 -4.47 8.46 12.38
C HIS A 85 -3.46 7.93 11.36
N ALA A 86 -2.57 8.78 10.85
CA ALA A 86 -1.50 8.33 9.96
C ALA A 86 -0.56 7.37 10.70
N CYS A 87 -0.15 6.31 10.01
CA CYS A 87 0.79 5.34 10.56
C CYS A 87 2.11 6.02 10.92
N ILE A 88 2.53 5.90 12.18
CA ILE A 88 3.80 6.46 12.67
C ILE A 88 5.01 5.83 11.96
N GLY A 89 4.91 4.56 11.57
CA GLY A 89 5.94 3.82 10.84
C GLY A 89 5.95 4.03 9.33
N ARG A 90 5.11 4.91 8.80
CA ARG A 90 4.96 5.11 7.36
C ARG A 90 6.28 5.37 6.64
N THR A 91 7.06 6.34 7.12
CA THR A 91 8.34 6.71 6.50
C THR A 91 9.37 5.59 6.63
N LEU A 92 9.36 4.85 7.74
CA LEU A 92 10.23 3.68 7.93
C LEU A 92 9.85 2.57 6.93
N ALA A 93 8.57 2.24 6.80
CA ALA A 93 8.11 1.16 5.94
C ALA A 93 8.18 1.49 4.45
N ALA A 94 7.62 2.63 4.05
CA ALA A 94 7.47 3.03 2.66
C ALA A 94 8.61 3.91 2.11
N GLY A 95 9.43 4.50 2.98
CA GLY A 95 10.45 5.46 2.58
C GLY A 95 9.87 6.80 2.14
N VAL A 96 10.72 7.62 1.56
CA VAL A 96 10.35 8.92 0.99
C VAL A 96 9.93 8.73 -0.47
N THR A 97 8.95 9.51 -0.92
CA THR A 97 8.54 9.50 -2.33
C THR A 97 9.67 10.01 -3.23
N PRO A 98 10.13 9.21 -4.22
CA PRO A 98 11.17 9.66 -5.13
C PRO A 98 10.71 10.83 -5.98
N LYS A 99 11.52 11.87 -6.07
CA LYS A 99 11.36 13.00 -6.98
C LYS A 99 12.14 12.75 -8.28
N PRO A 100 11.83 13.46 -9.38
CA PRO A 100 12.56 13.30 -10.65
C PRO A 100 14.08 13.50 -10.53
N ASP A 101 14.51 14.40 -9.66
CA ASP A 101 15.90 14.79 -9.39
C ASP A 101 16.53 14.08 -8.19
N SER A 102 15.83 13.11 -7.58
CA SER A 102 16.36 12.37 -6.42
C SER A 102 17.59 11.57 -6.82
N ASN A 103 18.69 11.76 -6.08
CA ASN A 103 19.88 10.93 -6.21
C ASN A 103 19.62 9.55 -5.58
N PRO A 104 19.78 8.44 -6.32
CA PRO A 104 19.57 7.09 -5.77
C PRO A 104 20.46 6.75 -4.58
N LEU A 105 21.67 7.34 -4.50
CA LEU A 105 22.63 7.04 -3.44
C LEU A 105 22.28 7.72 -2.10
N ASP A 106 21.58 8.85 -2.17
CA ASP A 106 21.20 9.64 -0.97
C ASP A 106 19.71 9.49 -0.65
N HIS A 107 18.99 8.64 -1.41
CA HIS A 107 17.55 8.49 -1.23
C HIS A 107 17.22 7.62 -0.02
N GLN A 108 16.26 8.08 0.78
CA GLN A 108 15.74 7.34 1.92
C GLN A 108 14.73 6.28 1.46
N TYR A 109 15.23 5.09 1.18
CA TYR A 109 14.39 3.93 0.85
C TYR A 109 13.65 3.42 2.09
N GLY A 110 12.43 2.91 1.87
CA GLY A 110 11.67 2.23 2.91
C GLY A 110 12.19 0.81 3.16
N THR A 111 11.97 0.30 4.38
CA THR A 111 12.38 -1.05 4.78
C THR A 111 11.83 -2.13 3.82
N ILE A 112 10.58 -1.95 3.34
CA ILE A 112 9.97 -2.89 2.37
C ILE A 112 10.79 -2.94 1.08
N THR A 113 11.24 -1.78 0.58
CA THR A 113 12.08 -1.69 -0.63
C THR A 113 13.44 -2.33 -0.41
N LEU A 114 14.06 -2.11 0.74
CA LEU A 114 15.37 -2.70 1.06
C LEU A 114 15.30 -4.23 1.16
N ILE A 115 14.25 -4.77 1.81
CA ILE A 115 14.02 -6.21 1.89
C ILE A 115 13.77 -6.79 0.49
N ALA A 116 12.92 -6.14 -0.31
CA ALA A 116 12.66 -6.58 -1.68
C ALA A 116 13.93 -6.55 -2.56
N SER A 117 14.78 -5.52 -2.40
CA SER A 117 16.07 -5.44 -3.11
C SER A 117 16.97 -6.62 -2.74
N ALA A 118 17.15 -6.87 -1.44
CA ALA A 118 17.97 -7.98 -0.97
C ALA A 118 17.45 -9.34 -1.48
N LEU A 119 16.14 -9.56 -1.48
CA LEU A 119 15.56 -10.78 -2.03
C LEU A 119 15.83 -10.92 -3.53
N LEU A 120 15.68 -9.85 -4.30
CA LEU A 120 15.94 -9.85 -5.75
C LEU A 120 17.43 -10.08 -6.06
N GLU A 121 18.34 -9.50 -5.27
CA GLU A 121 19.79 -9.72 -5.39
C GLU A 121 20.18 -11.18 -5.15
N HIS A 122 19.40 -11.93 -4.36
CA HIS A 122 19.56 -13.37 -4.13
C HIS A 122 18.71 -14.22 -5.09
N GLY A 123 18.24 -13.64 -6.19
CA GLY A 123 17.49 -14.35 -7.22
C GLY A 123 16.12 -14.85 -6.77
N ALA A 124 15.50 -14.18 -5.78
CA ALA A 124 14.18 -14.56 -5.31
C ALA A 124 13.15 -14.49 -6.43
N ARG A 125 12.45 -15.60 -6.66
CA ARG A 125 11.37 -15.72 -7.62
C ARG A 125 10.27 -16.63 -7.12
N PRO A 126 9.04 -16.49 -7.60
CA PRO A 126 7.97 -17.42 -7.24
C PRO A 126 8.34 -18.87 -7.53
N ASP A 127 7.98 -19.80 -6.64
CA ASP A 127 8.15 -21.23 -6.87
C ASP A 127 7.05 -21.72 -7.85
N PRO A 128 7.38 -22.10 -9.10
CA PRO A 128 6.39 -22.54 -10.08
C PRO A 128 5.72 -23.86 -9.71
N ALA A 129 6.35 -24.67 -8.85
CA ALA A 129 5.79 -25.92 -8.38
C ALA A 129 4.81 -25.75 -7.22
N LYS A 130 4.82 -24.58 -6.58
CA LYS A 130 4.02 -24.28 -5.40
C LYS A 130 3.32 -22.93 -5.54
N PRO A 131 2.20 -22.85 -6.25
CA PRO A 131 1.51 -21.58 -6.46
C PRO A 131 1.12 -20.92 -5.13
N PRO A 132 1.16 -19.59 -5.06
CA PRO A 132 0.77 -18.86 -3.87
C PRO A 132 -0.71 -19.10 -3.55
N LYS A 133 -1.05 -19.07 -2.26
CA LYS A 133 -2.42 -19.25 -1.78
C LYS A 133 -2.87 -18.03 -0.99
N MET A 134 -4.07 -17.56 -1.28
CA MET A 134 -4.73 -16.52 -0.49
C MET A 134 -5.06 -17.07 0.91
N ASP A 135 -5.00 -16.21 1.90
CA ASP A 135 -5.51 -16.52 3.23
C ASP A 135 -7.02 -16.27 3.26
N GLU A 136 -7.78 -17.34 3.15
CA GLU A 136 -9.25 -17.31 3.17
C GLU A 136 -9.83 -17.14 4.60
N LYS A 137 -8.98 -17.22 5.63
CA LYS A 137 -9.40 -17.13 7.04
C LYS A 137 -9.48 -15.69 7.54
N THR A 138 -8.99 -14.73 6.78
CA THR A 138 -9.02 -13.32 7.15
C THR A 138 -9.92 -12.54 6.21
N GLU A 139 -10.58 -11.50 6.73
CA GLU A 139 -11.31 -10.52 5.90
C GLU A 139 -10.36 -9.69 4.99
N ARG A 140 -9.05 -9.92 5.10
CA ARG A 140 -8.03 -9.20 4.35
C ARG A 140 -7.61 -10.03 3.14
N PRO A 141 -7.55 -9.47 1.93
CA PRO A 141 -7.08 -10.17 0.74
C PRO A 141 -5.55 -10.30 0.78
N ASN A 142 -5.03 -11.05 1.74
CA ASN A 142 -3.61 -11.27 1.93
C ASN A 142 -3.20 -12.64 1.40
N TRP A 143 -1.99 -12.73 0.88
CA TRP A 143 -1.36 -14.01 0.58
C TRP A 143 -0.94 -14.68 1.89
N GLY A 144 -1.61 -15.77 2.27
CA GLY A 144 -1.26 -16.55 3.46
C GLY A 144 -0.02 -17.39 3.25
N TYR A 145 0.26 -17.77 2.01
CA TYR A 145 1.41 -18.56 1.62
C TYR A 145 1.91 -18.14 0.23
N TYR A 146 3.13 -17.65 0.18
CA TYR A 146 3.78 -17.21 -1.07
C TYR A 146 5.20 -17.81 -1.15
N PRO A 147 5.33 -19.05 -1.66
CA PRO A 147 6.63 -19.71 -1.76
C PRO A 147 7.55 -19.01 -2.77
N VAL A 148 8.77 -18.84 -2.35
CA VAL A 148 9.85 -18.34 -3.22
C VAL A 148 11.02 -19.33 -3.24
N ILE A 149 11.71 -19.39 -4.36
CA ILE A 149 13.02 -20.01 -4.48
C ILE A 149 14.06 -18.91 -4.52
N LEU A 150 15.20 -19.17 -3.91
CA LEU A 150 16.38 -18.33 -3.97
C LEU A 150 17.44 -19.04 -4.81
N ASP A 151 18.24 -18.29 -5.54
CA ASP A 151 19.41 -18.88 -6.19
C ASP A 151 20.42 -19.28 -5.11
N THR A 152 20.97 -20.50 -5.25
CA THR A 152 22.05 -20.95 -4.36
C THR A 152 23.26 -20.06 -4.60
N PRO A 153 23.90 -19.48 -3.57
CA PRO A 153 25.13 -18.73 -3.78
C PRO A 153 26.12 -19.61 -4.51
N GLN A 154 26.62 -19.15 -5.65
CA GLN A 154 27.76 -19.82 -6.29
C GLN A 154 28.94 -19.60 -5.35
N SER A 155 29.41 -20.70 -4.76
CA SER A 155 30.59 -20.77 -3.89
C SER A 155 31.86 -20.44 -4.64
#